data_cbb0f6fc646d07418ae94acb367c3e78
#
_entry.id   cbb0f6fc646d07418ae94acb367c3e78
#
_cell.length_a   1.000
_cell.length_b   1.000
_cell.length_c   1.000
_cell.angle_alpha   90.00
_cell.angle_beta   90.00
_cell.angle_gamma   90.00
#
_symmetry.space_group_name_H-M   'P 1'
#
loop_
_entity.id
_entity.type
_entity.pdbx_description
1 polymer ?
#
loop_
_entity_poly.entity_id
_entity_poly.type
_entity_poly.pdbx_seq_one_letter_code
_entity_poly.pdbx_strand_id
1 'polypeptide(L)'
;MPRTNLERLITTAGLLRPMLGDLVFVGGAVTSLLVTDDGAGAPRTTLDVDAIAEITSHAEYAVFGERLRVLGFSEDTREGSRLCRWIYAESILDVMPLDESILGFSNRWYRAAMSAAIVHLLTDDLEVRVVTAPYFLATKLEAFKGRGRSDFFASHDLEDLVFVVDARPTIVEEVRAETQSLREYLQIEIARLVAMQEFVDALPGYLLPDAASQARIGVVLQRLKGLAST
;
A
#
# COMPACT_ATOMS: atom_id res chain seq x y z
N MET A 1 21.35 -0.91 12.51
CA MET A 1 20.89 -1.07 11.12
C MET A 1 19.53 -0.40 10.98
N PRO A 2 19.16 0.18 9.84
CA PRO A 2 17.80 0.68 9.65
C PRO A 2 16.81 -0.49 9.75
N ARG A 3 15.65 -0.24 10.40
CA ARG A 3 14.58 -1.24 10.52
C ARG A 3 14.02 -1.58 9.14
N THR A 4 13.72 -2.86 8.93
CA THR A 4 12.98 -3.33 7.74
C THR A 4 11.52 -2.86 7.79
N ASN A 5 10.81 -2.92 6.66
CA ASN A 5 9.37 -2.61 6.60
C ASN A 5 8.57 -3.51 7.56
N LEU A 6 8.90 -4.80 7.62
CA LEU A 6 8.25 -5.77 8.50
C LEU A 6 8.49 -5.44 9.98
N GLU A 7 9.72 -5.10 10.38
CA GLU A 7 10.03 -4.70 11.76
C GLU A 7 9.30 -3.43 12.17
N ARG A 8 9.13 -2.47 11.25
CA ARG A 8 8.33 -1.26 11.49
C ARG A 8 6.85 -1.61 11.69
N LEU A 9 6.31 -2.46 10.82
CA LEU A 9 4.93 -2.92 10.91
C LEU A 9 4.69 -3.65 12.24
N ILE A 10 5.55 -4.61 12.61
CA ILE A 10 5.45 -5.35 13.89
C ILE A 10 5.50 -4.38 15.08
N THR A 11 6.44 -3.43 15.09
CA THR A 11 6.57 -2.45 16.16
C THR A 11 5.31 -1.60 16.29
N THR A 12 4.83 -1.03 15.17
CA THR A 12 3.66 -0.14 15.17
C THR A 12 2.37 -0.90 15.50
N ALA A 13 2.17 -2.10 14.92
CA ALA A 13 1.02 -2.95 15.24
C ALA A 13 1.02 -3.39 16.70
N GLY A 14 2.20 -3.68 17.27
CA GLY A 14 2.34 -3.98 18.71
C GLY A 14 1.84 -2.86 19.62
N LEU A 15 2.12 -1.60 19.25
CA LEU A 15 1.62 -0.42 19.97
C LEU A 15 0.09 -0.26 19.81
N LEU A 16 -0.47 -0.71 18.68
CA LEU A 16 -1.88 -0.58 18.31
C LEU A 16 -2.74 -1.78 18.72
N ARG A 17 -2.24 -2.75 19.51
CA ARG A 17 -2.97 -3.99 19.87
C ARG A 17 -4.44 -3.78 20.23
N PRO A 18 -4.82 -2.77 21.07
CA PRO A 18 -6.22 -2.56 21.45
C PRO A 18 -7.11 -2.03 20.32
N MET A 19 -6.53 -1.66 19.17
CA MET A 19 -7.23 -1.04 18.04
C MET A 19 -7.09 -1.82 16.74
N LEU A 20 -6.38 -2.95 16.71
CA LEU A 20 -6.08 -3.70 15.48
C LEU A 20 -7.35 -4.16 14.73
N GLY A 21 -8.44 -4.45 15.46
CA GLY A 21 -9.72 -4.84 14.86
C GLY A 21 -10.36 -3.75 13.99
N ASP A 22 -10.04 -2.49 14.26
CA ASP A 22 -10.59 -1.32 13.54
C ASP A 22 -9.71 -0.91 12.34
N LEU A 23 -8.56 -1.58 12.13
CA LEU A 23 -7.54 -1.19 11.17
C LEU A 23 -7.31 -2.24 10.08
N VAL A 24 -7.01 -1.77 8.88
CA VAL A 24 -6.43 -2.56 7.80
C VAL A 24 -5.14 -1.90 7.34
N PHE A 25 -4.03 -2.61 7.44
CA PHE A 25 -2.72 -2.10 7.02
C PHE A 25 -2.58 -2.15 5.51
N VAL A 26 -2.02 -1.07 4.96
CA VAL A 26 -1.83 -0.82 3.52
C VAL A 26 -0.45 -0.20 3.28
N GLY A 27 -0.20 0.27 2.08
CA GLY A 27 0.99 1.07 1.75
C GLY A 27 2.29 0.27 1.70
N GLY A 28 3.42 0.97 1.72
CA GLY A 28 4.74 0.38 1.53
C GLY A 28 5.16 -0.61 2.62
N ALA A 29 4.66 -0.43 3.86
CA ALA A 29 5.03 -1.28 4.99
C ALA A 29 4.55 -2.73 4.87
N VAL A 30 3.48 -2.98 4.10
CA VAL A 30 2.91 -4.33 3.92
C VAL A 30 3.42 -5.06 2.67
N THR A 31 4.23 -4.43 1.83
CA THR A 31 4.70 -5.02 0.56
C THR A 31 5.37 -6.38 0.74
N SER A 32 6.17 -6.56 1.80
CA SER A 32 6.82 -7.84 2.10
C SER A 32 5.85 -8.98 2.43
N LEU A 33 4.64 -8.66 2.94
CA LEU A 33 3.60 -9.65 3.21
C LEU A 33 2.84 -10.09 1.94
N LEU A 34 2.98 -9.33 0.86
CA LEU A 34 2.34 -9.63 -0.42
C LEU A 34 3.26 -10.43 -1.37
N VAL A 35 4.51 -10.66 -0.98
CA VAL A 35 5.50 -11.44 -1.75
C VAL A 35 5.20 -12.93 -1.65
N THR A 36 5.27 -13.62 -2.79
CA THR A 36 5.15 -15.10 -2.88
C THR A 36 6.25 -15.73 -3.75
N ASP A 37 7.16 -14.91 -4.29
CA ASP A 37 8.33 -15.33 -5.07
C ASP A 37 9.60 -14.87 -4.37
N ASP A 38 10.31 -15.79 -3.73
CA ASP A 38 11.58 -15.50 -3.04
C ASP A 38 12.70 -15.03 -3.98
N GLY A 39 12.53 -15.20 -5.29
CA GLY A 39 13.45 -14.71 -6.31
C GLY A 39 13.30 -13.21 -6.63
N ALA A 40 12.25 -12.56 -6.14
CA ALA A 40 12.10 -11.11 -6.23
C ALA A 40 13.07 -10.42 -5.26
N GLY A 41 13.50 -9.21 -5.60
CA GLY A 41 14.33 -8.39 -4.73
C GLY A 41 13.62 -8.00 -3.43
N ALA A 42 14.27 -7.17 -2.61
CA ALA A 42 13.65 -6.57 -1.45
C ALA A 42 12.80 -5.35 -1.85
N PRO A 43 11.66 -5.10 -1.16
CA PRO A 43 10.89 -3.88 -1.38
C PRO A 43 11.70 -2.66 -0.95
N ARG A 44 11.40 -1.49 -1.53
CA ARG A 44 11.97 -0.23 -1.03
C ARG A 44 11.66 -0.05 0.46
N THR A 45 12.53 0.64 1.15
CA THR A 45 12.30 1.00 2.55
C THR A 45 11.27 2.13 2.64
N THR A 46 10.27 1.99 3.53
CA THR A 46 9.39 3.09 3.95
C THR A 46 9.64 3.46 5.40
N LEU A 47 9.32 4.70 5.77
CA LEU A 47 9.47 5.19 7.15
C LEU A 47 8.16 5.14 7.94
N ASP A 48 7.05 5.12 7.24
CA ASP A 48 5.70 5.17 7.76
C ASP A 48 4.98 3.82 7.61
N VAL A 49 4.01 3.60 8.46
CA VAL A 49 3.03 2.52 8.38
C VAL A 49 1.69 3.16 8.07
N ASP A 50 1.09 2.74 6.97
CA ASP A 50 -0.21 3.24 6.53
C ASP A 50 -1.32 2.27 6.98
N ALA A 51 -2.42 2.81 7.52
CA ALA A 51 -3.60 2.03 7.88
C ALA A 51 -4.89 2.73 7.46
N ILE A 52 -5.86 1.96 6.99
CA ILE A 52 -7.22 2.40 6.77
C ILE A 52 -8.01 2.13 8.05
N ALA A 53 -8.81 3.09 8.50
CA ALA A 53 -9.73 2.94 9.63
C ALA A 53 -11.17 3.19 9.17
N GLU A 54 -12.13 2.45 9.73
CA GLU A 54 -13.57 2.63 9.44
C GLU A 54 -14.09 3.89 10.15
N ILE A 55 -13.69 5.04 9.63
CA ILE A 55 -14.05 6.37 10.12
C ILE A 55 -14.80 7.08 9.01
N THR A 56 -16.04 7.49 9.29
CA THR A 56 -16.97 8.08 8.31
C THR A 56 -17.46 9.47 8.72
N SER A 57 -17.03 9.95 9.89
CA SER A 57 -17.39 11.28 10.40
C SER A 57 -16.26 11.94 11.19
N HIS A 58 -16.29 13.27 11.28
CA HIS A 58 -15.34 14.02 12.13
C HIS A 58 -15.42 13.62 13.60
N ALA A 59 -16.63 13.28 14.10
CA ALA A 59 -16.81 12.83 15.47
C ALA A 59 -16.11 11.50 15.73
N GLU A 60 -16.26 10.54 14.83
CA GLU A 60 -15.54 9.26 14.90
C GLU A 60 -14.02 9.45 14.79
N TYR A 61 -13.56 10.37 13.92
CA TYR A 61 -12.13 10.69 13.79
C TYR A 61 -11.58 11.27 15.10
N ALA A 62 -12.32 12.15 15.76
CA ALA A 62 -11.92 12.71 17.06
C ALA A 62 -11.83 11.62 18.15
N VAL A 63 -12.83 10.72 18.23
CA VAL A 63 -12.82 9.59 19.18
C VAL A 63 -11.65 8.64 18.89
N PHE A 64 -11.39 8.35 17.62
CA PHE A 64 -10.26 7.52 17.22
C PHE A 64 -8.93 8.17 17.62
N GLY A 65 -8.79 9.47 17.41
CA GLY A 65 -7.63 10.25 17.83
C GLY A 65 -7.39 10.21 19.33
N GLU A 66 -8.46 10.29 20.15
CA GLU A 66 -8.32 10.15 21.62
C GLU A 66 -7.81 8.75 22.00
N ARG A 67 -8.28 7.69 21.34
CA ARG A 67 -7.77 6.34 21.57
C ARG A 67 -6.28 6.23 21.24
N LEU A 68 -5.82 6.85 20.14
CA LEU A 68 -4.40 6.91 19.79
C LEU A 68 -3.59 7.68 20.84
N ARG A 69 -4.11 8.80 21.36
CA ARG A 69 -3.44 9.58 22.42
C ARG A 69 -3.30 8.77 23.71
N VAL A 70 -4.32 7.99 24.08
CA VAL A 70 -4.24 7.07 25.24
C VAL A 70 -3.12 6.03 25.05
N LEU A 71 -2.86 5.59 23.81
CA LEU A 71 -1.74 4.70 23.49
C LEU A 71 -0.39 5.44 23.39
N GLY A 72 -0.37 6.75 23.59
CA GLY A 72 0.84 7.57 23.58
C GLY A 72 1.23 8.17 22.23
N PHE A 73 0.40 8.00 21.20
CA PHE A 73 0.61 8.68 19.92
C PHE A 73 0.23 10.16 20.03
N SER A 74 0.90 10.98 19.25
CA SER A 74 0.57 12.41 19.05
C SER A 74 0.46 12.72 17.57
N GLU A 75 -0.38 13.69 17.22
CA GLU A 75 -0.45 14.21 15.86
C GLU A 75 0.89 14.85 15.46
N ASP A 76 1.28 14.65 14.20
CA ASP A 76 2.44 15.33 13.66
C ASP A 76 2.07 16.75 13.22
N THR A 77 2.38 17.72 14.08
CA THR A 77 2.08 19.15 13.85
C THR A 77 3.19 19.91 13.16
N ARG A 78 4.24 19.23 12.68
CA ARG A 78 5.36 19.87 11.94
C ARG A 78 4.86 20.45 10.62
N GLU A 79 5.45 21.56 10.20
CA GLU A 79 5.12 22.18 8.93
C GLU A 79 5.33 21.18 7.75
N GLY A 80 4.33 21.08 6.88
CA GLY A 80 4.34 20.14 5.75
C GLY A 80 4.00 18.69 6.10
N SER A 81 3.67 18.38 7.36
CA SER A 81 3.21 17.05 7.75
C SER A 81 1.84 16.73 7.18
N ARG A 82 1.56 15.42 7.00
CA ARG A 82 0.24 14.96 6.54
C ARG A 82 -0.77 15.04 7.68
N LEU A 83 -1.99 15.44 7.40
CA LEU A 83 -3.07 15.53 8.39
C LEU A 83 -3.44 14.20 9.05
N CYS A 84 -3.18 13.08 8.36
CA CYS A 84 -3.44 11.73 8.85
C CYS A 84 -2.32 11.16 9.72
N ARG A 85 -1.24 11.91 9.97
CA ARG A 85 0.00 11.41 10.57
C ARG A 85 0.02 11.49 12.08
N TRP A 86 0.36 10.35 12.67
CA TRP A 86 0.55 10.16 14.11
C TRP A 86 1.96 9.65 14.38
N ILE A 87 2.53 10.09 15.50
CA ILE A 87 3.91 9.75 15.90
C ILE A 87 3.92 9.18 17.31
N TYR A 88 4.67 8.09 17.47
CA TYR A 88 5.07 7.56 18.77
C TYR A 88 6.55 7.19 18.71
N ALA A 89 7.41 7.93 19.40
CA ALA A 89 8.88 7.81 19.32
C ALA A 89 9.35 7.81 17.84
N GLU A 90 9.92 6.69 17.35
CA GLU A 90 10.35 6.54 15.97
C GLU A 90 9.27 5.95 15.05
N SER A 91 8.12 5.56 15.58
CA SER A 91 7.02 5.00 14.78
C SER A 91 6.20 6.13 14.18
N ILE A 92 6.01 6.06 12.87
CA ILE A 92 5.15 6.98 12.10
C ILE A 92 3.97 6.15 11.59
N LEU A 93 2.76 6.59 11.93
CA LEU A 93 1.51 5.96 11.53
C LEU A 93 0.66 6.98 10.75
N ASP A 94 0.30 6.66 9.51
CA ASP A 94 -0.67 7.44 8.73
C ASP A 94 -2.02 6.70 8.76
N VAL A 95 -3.05 7.32 9.36
CA VAL A 95 -4.40 6.75 9.47
C VAL A 95 -5.33 7.42 8.46
N MET A 96 -5.79 6.68 7.47
CA MET A 96 -6.68 7.14 6.43
C MET A 96 -8.13 6.79 6.74
N PRO A 97 -9.03 7.79 6.90
CA PRO A 97 -10.47 7.56 7.00
C PRO A 97 -11.07 7.13 5.66
N LEU A 98 -12.28 6.56 5.71
CA LEU A 98 -13.02 6.16 4.51
C LEU A 98 -13.69 7.33 3.79
N ASP A 99 -13.94 8.45 4.46
CA ASP A 99 -14.62 9.62 3.92
C ASP A 99 -13.63 10.76 3.69
N GLU A 100 -13.60 11.26 2.44
CA GLU A 100 -12.70 12.35 2.05
C GLU A 100 -13.01 13.68 2.74
N SER A 101 -14.26 13.90 3.18
CA SER A 101 -14.65 15.14 3.87
C SER A 101 -13.91 15.36 5.18
N ILE A 102 -13.34 14.30 5.77
CA ILE A 102 -12.66 14.34 7.06
C ILE A 102 -11.27 14.99 6.96
N LEU A 103 -10.48 14.58 5.99
CA LEU A 103 -9.09 15.05 5.80
C LEU A 103 -8.85 15.75 4.46
N GLY A 104 -9.91 15.92 3.63
CA GLY A 104 -9.79 16.51 2.29
C GLY A 104 -9.22 15.56 1.23
N PHE A 105 -9.00 14.29 1.57
CA PHE A 105 -8.57 13.25 0.64
C PHE A 105 -9.05 11.88 1.09
N SER A 106 -9.27 10.97 0.16
CA SER A 106 -9.50 9.55 0.40
C SER A 106 -9.10 8.76 -0.84
N ASN A 107 -9.24 7.45 -0.77
CA ASN A 107 -9.04 6.55 -1.88
C ASN A 107 -10.32 5.74 -2.10
N ARG A 108 -10.87 5.80 -3.30
CA ARG A 108 -12.15 5.14 -3.64
C ARG A 108 -12.18 3.64 -3.31
N TRP A 109 -11.02 3.01 -3.21
CA TRP A 109 -10.90 1.58 -2.95
C TRP A 109 -10.79 1.22 -1.46
N TYR A 110 -10.62 2.18 -0.56
CA TYR A 110 -10.41 1.90 0.87
C TYR A 110 -11.52 1.08 1.49
N ARG A 111 -12.79 1.41 1.24
CA ARG A 111 -13.94 0.66 1.78
C ARG A 111 -13.95 -0.80 1.30
N ALA A 112 -13.76 -1.04 0.01
CA ALA A 112 -13.72 -2.39 -0.55
C ALA A 112 -12.47 -3.15 -0.09
N ALA A 113 -11.31 -2.48 -0.02
CA ALA A 113 -10.07 -3.04 0.50
C ALA A 113 -10.20 -3.49 1.96
N MET A 114 -10.88 -2.69 2.82
CA MET A 114 -11.17 -3.09 4.20
C MET A 114 -12.05 -4.34 4.27
N SER A 115 -13.07 -4.42 3.43
CA SER A 115 -14.00 -5.58 3.41
C SER A 115 -13.30 -6.86 2.93
N ALA A 116 -12.35 -6.75 2.00
CA ALA A 116 -11.62 -7.87 1.42
C ALA A 116 -10.31 -8.21 2.17
N ALA A 117 -9.97 -7.45 3.22
CA ALA A 117 -8.71 -7.62 3.94
C ALA A 117 -8.56 -9.02 4.55
N ILE A 118 -7.34 -9.53 4.52
CA ILE A 118 -6.97 -10.85 5.05
C ILE A 118 -6.12 -10.73 6.30
N VAL A 119 -6.21 -11.73 7.17
CA VAL A 119 -5.42 -11.78 8.41
C VAL A 119 -4.03 -12.34 8.12
N HIS A 120 -3.02 -11.67 8.62
CA HIS A 120 -1.63 -12.10 8.62
C HIS A 120 -1.12 -12.21 10.05
N LEU A 121 -0.44 -13.31 10.35
CA LEU A 121 0.27 -13.52 11.60
C LEU A 121 1.67 -12.90 11.46
N LEU A 122 1.94 -11.83 12.19
CA LEU A 122 3.27 -11.15 12.17
C LEU A 122 4.24 -11.77 13.16
N THR A 123 3.75 -12.21 14.32
CA THR A 123 4.46 -12.96 15.35
C THR A 123 3.49 -13.98 15.95
N ASP A 124 3.97 -14.90 16.81
CA ASP A 124 3.14 -15.95 17.43
C ASP A 124 1.89 -15.43 18.14
N ASP A 125 1.84 -14.15 18.51
CA ASP A 125 0.77 -13.50 19.27
C ASP A 125 0.26 -12.19 18.67
N LEU A 126 0.66 -11.86 17.44
CA LEU A 126 0.30 -10.60 16.79
C LEU A 126 -0.27 -10.84 15.40
N GLU A 127 -1.59 -10.74 15.28
CA GLU A 127 -2.32 -10.79 14.02
C GLU A 127 -2.73 -9.39 13.57
N VAL A 128 -2.68 -9.15 12.27
CA VAL A 128 -3.13 -7.90 11.64
C VAL A 128 -3.96 -8.18 10.41
N ARG A 129 -4.87 -7.27 10.08
CA ARG A 129 -5.59 -7.28 8.80
C ARG A 129 -4.79 -6.50 7.77
N VAL A 130 -4.57 -7.08 6.61
CA VAL A 130 -3.77 -6.51 5.52
C VAL A 130 -4.59 -6.50 4.23
N VAL A 131 -4.43 -5.47 3.43
CA VAL A 131 -5.00 -5.36 2.09
C VAL A 131 -4.55 -6.53 1.21
N THR A 132 -5.46 -7.09 0.38
CA THR A 132 -5.07 -8.09 -0.62
C THR A 132 -4.27 -7.47 -1.76
N ALA A 133 -3.49 -8.28 -2.48
CA ALA A 133 -2.65 -7.78 -3.57
C ALA A 133 -3.45 -7.05 -4.68
N PRO A 134 -4.62 -7.52 -5.14
CA PRO A 134 -5.43 -6.78 -6.10
C PRO A 134 -5.85 -5.39 -5.61
N TYR A 135 -6.33 -5.28 -4.37
CA TYR A 135 -6.70 -3.98 -3.79
C TYR A 135 -5.49 -3.10 -3.50
N PHE A 136 -4.33 -3.70 -3.17
CA PHE A 136 -3.08 -2.95 -3.07
C PHE A 136 -2.73 -2.26 -4.39
N LEU A 137 -2.78 -2.98 -5.52
CA LEU A 137 -2.55 -2.39 -6.84
C LEU A 137 -3.51 -1.22 -7.11
N ALA A 138 -4.80 -1.40 -6.81
CA ALA A 138 -5.82 -0.38 -7.03
C ALA A 138 -5.58 0.87 -6.16
N THR A 139 -5.23 0.69 -4.88
CA THR A 139 -4.94 1.81 -3.98
C THR A 139 -3.70 2.58 -4.40
N LYS A 140 -2.66 1.91 -4.91
CA LYS A 140 -1.44 2.54 -5.44
C LYS A 140 -1.68 3.30 -6.73
N LEU A 141 -2.50 2.77 -7.65
CA LEU A 141 -2.89 3.47 -8.87
C LEU A 141 -3.67 4.77 -8.57
N GLU A 142 -4.64 4.73 -7.65
CA GLU A 142 -5.36 5.94 -7.24
C GLU A 142 -4.44 6.96 -6.56
N ALA A 143 -3.52 6.51 -5.69
CA ALA A 143 -2.56 7.39 -5.04
C ALA A 143 -1.64 8.07 -6.06
N PHE A 144 -1.13 7.34 -7.05
CA PHE A 144 -0.33 7.89 -8.15
C PHE A 144 -1.10 8.96 -8.93
N LYS A 145 -2.35 8.68 -9.31
CA LYS A 145 -3.22 9.63 -10.02
C LYS A 145 -3.51 10.88 -9.19
N GLY A 146 -3.83 10.69 -7.90
CA GLY A 146 -4.19 11.78 -6.99
C GLY A 146 -3.05 12.75 -6.69
N ARG A 147 -1.79 12.30 -6.72
CA ARG A 147 -0.61 13.16 -6.49
C ARG A 147 -0.28 14.08 -7.67
N GLY A 148 -0.96 13.94 -8.82
CA GLY A 148 -1.02 14.91 -9.92
C GLY A 148 0.28 15.23 -10.66
N ARG A 149 1.37 14.48 -10.42
CA ARG A 149 2.68 14.81 -10.97
C ARG A 149 3.10 14.01 -12.19
N SER A 150 2.42 12.90 -12.50
CA SER A 150 2.76 11.99 -13.62
C SER A 150 4.26 11.70 -13.76
N ASP A 151 5.00 11.74 -12.63
CA ASP A 151 6.43 11.47 -12.60
C ASP A 151 6.62 9.96 -12.49
N PHE A 152 6.81 9.33 -13.64
CA PHE A 152 7.03 7.89 -13.72
C PHE A 152 8.38 7.45 -13.15
N PHE A 153 9.38 8.33 -13.08
CA PHE A 153 10.74 7.97 -12.64
C PHE A 153 10.95 8.08 -11.13
N ALA A 154 10.12 8.87 -10.42
CA ALA A 154 10.26 9.11 -8.98
C ALA A 154 9.01 8.68 -8.16
N SER A 155 8.08 7.94 -8.76
CA SER A 155 6.86 7.53 -8.09
C SER A 155 7.05 6.29 -7.22
N HIS A 156 7.08 6.47 -5.91
CA HIS A 156 7.04 5.35 -4.95
C HIS A 156 5.77 4.49 -5.05
N ASP A 157 4.65 5.04 -5.54
CA ASP A 157 3.43 4.26 -5.72
C ASP A 157 3.56 3.27 -6.87
N LEU A 158 4.19 3.69 -7.96
CA LEU A 158 4.47 2.81 -9.09
C LEU A 158 5.60 1.81 -8.78
N GLU A 159 6.61 2.23 -8.01
CA GLU A 159 7.67 1.35 -7.53
C GLU A 159 7.08 0.20 -6.70
N ASP A 160 6.21 0.51 -5.72
CA ASP A 160 5.54 -0.48 -4.89
C ASP A 160 4.60 -1.39 -5.72
N LEU A 161 3.88 -0.82 -6.71
CA LEU A 161 3.02 -1.58 -7.62
C LEU A 161 3.84 -2.56 -8.46
N VAL A 162 4.90 -2.09 -9.11
CA VAL A 162 5.78 -2.92 -9.95
C VAL A 162 6.44 -4.01 -9.11
N PHE A 163 6.87 -3.69 -7.89
CA PHE A 163 7.43 -4.67 -6.97
C PHE A 163 6.43 -5.81 -6.67
N VAL A 164 5.17 -5.51 -6.33
CA VAL A 164 4.17 -6.55 -6.06
C VAL A 164 3.84 -7.34 -7.33
N VAL A 165 3.76 -6.72 -8.50
CA VAL A 165 3.58 -7.42 -9.78
C VAL A 165 4.75 -8.35 -10.06
N ASP A 166 5.98 -7.96 -9.76
CA ASP A 166 7.16 -8.81 -9.91
C ASP A 166 7.19 -9.95 -8.89
N ALA A 167 6.89 -9.66 -7.64
CA ALA A 167 7.06 -10.60 -6.52
C ALA A 167 5.86 -11.55 -6.31
N ARG A 168 4.79 -11.43 -7.12
CA ARG A 168 3.56 -12.24 -6.98
C ARG A 168 3.16 -12.87 -8.31
N PRO A 169 3.65 -14.08 -8.62
CA PRO A 169 3.37 -14.77 -9.87
C PRO A 169 1.89 -14.97 -10.18
N THR A 170 1.06 -15.11 -9.15
CA THR A 170 -0.39 -15.38 -9.24
C THR A 170 -1.24 -14.12 -9.36
N ILE A 171 -0.63 -12.93 -9.45
CA ILE A 171 -1.37 -11.64 -9.39
C ILE A 171 -2.44 -11.51 -10.49
N VAL A 172 -2.18 -12.03 -11.69
CA VAL A 172 -3.14 -11.96 -12.81
C VAL A 172 -4.38 -12.82 -12.52
N GLU A 173 -4.17 -14.04 -12.01
CA GLU A 173 -5.24 -14.96 -11.62
C GLU A 173 -6.04 -14.42 -10.44
N GLU A 174 -5.37 -13.81 -9.47
CA GLU A 174 -6.03 -13.19 -8.31
C GLU A 174 -6.92 -12.03 -8.73
N VAL A 175 -6.44 -11.16 -9.63
CA VAL A 175 -7.25 -10.07 -10.17
C VAL A 175 -8.44 -10.61 -10.98
N ARG A 176 -8.28 -11.70 -11.74
CA ARG A 176 -9.40 -12.34 -12.46
C ARG A 176 -10.49 -12.88 -11.54
N ALA A 177 -10.14 -13.29 -10.33
CA ALA A 177 -11.08 -13.81 -9.35
C ALA A 177 -11.84 -12.70 -8.59
N GLU A 178 -11.43 -11.44 -8.74
CA GLU A 178 -12.00 -10.30 -8.04
C GLU A 178 -13.35 -9.82 -8.62
N THR A 179 -13.97 -8.88 -7.92
CA THR A 179 -15.22 -8.24 -8.37
C THR A 179 -15.04 -7.59 -9.74
N GLN A 180 -16.11 -7.55 -10.54
CA GLN A 180 -16.09 -6.94 -11.87
C GLN A 180 -15.57 -5.50 -11.83
N SER A 181 -15.99 -4.70 -10.85
CA SER A 181 -15.58 -3.29 -10.74
C SER A 181 -14.07 -3.13 -10.51
N LEU A 182 -13.45 -4.01 -9.70
CA LEU A 182 -12.01 -3.96 -9.46
C LEU A 182 -11.23 -4.42 -10.68
N ARG A 183 -11.67 -5.52 -11.33
CA ARG A 183 -11.05 -6.02 -12.56
C ARG A 183 -11.04 -4.98 -13.65
N GLU A 184 -12.20 -4.41 -13.98
CA GLU A 184 -12.34 -3.39 -15.03
C GLU A 184 -11.47 -2.16 -14.74
N TYR A 185 -11.43 -1.73 -13.48
CA TYR A 185 -10.58 -0.62 -13.08
C TYR A 185 -9.10 -0.93 -13.30
N LEU A 186 -8.61 -2.07 -12.79
CA LEU A 186 -7.21 -2.47 -12.93
C LEU A 186 -6.84 -2.67 -14.41
N GLN A 187 -7.72 -3.32 -15.18
CA GLN A 187 -7.54 -3.52 -16.61
C GLN A 187 -7.32 -2.19 -17.34
N ILE A 188 -8.23 -1.21 -17.12
CA ILE A 188 -8.18 0.09 -17.80
C ILE A 188 -6.93 0.87 -17.39
N GLU A 189 -6.66 0.98 -16.09
CA GLU A 189 -5.56 1.82 -15.61
C GLU A 189 -4.19 1.22 -15.95
N ILE A 190 -4.04 -0.10 -15.86
CA ILE A 190 -2.79 -0.77 -16.22
C ILE A 190 -2.60 -0.75 -17.76
N ALA A 191 -3.67 -0.91 -18.55
CA ALA A 191 -3.58 -0.75 -19.99
C ALA A 191 -3.09 0.65 -20.39
N ARG A 192 -3.58 1.69 -19.69
CA ARG A 192 -3.08 3.06 -19.89
C ARG A 192 -1.60 3.20 -19.56
N LEU A 193 -1.16 2.65 -18.41
CA LEU A 193 0.25 2.71 -18.01
C LEU A 193 1.15 2.03 -19.04
N VAL A 194 0.85 0.80 -19.44
CA VAL A 194 1.71 0.06 -20.40
C VAL A 194 1.70 0.63 -21.81
N ALA A 195 0.72 1.50 -22.13
CA ALA A 195 0.68 2.24 -23.39
C ALA A 195 1.55 3.51 -23.37
N MET A 196 1.97 3.97 -22.18
CA MET A 196 2.85 5.14 -22.04
C MET A 196 4.31 4.73 -22.11
N GLN A 197 5.04 5.25 -23.09
CA GLN A 197 6.45 4.91 -23.27
C GLN A 197 7.30 5.32 -22.06
N GLU A 198 6.99 6.47 -21.44
CA GLU A 198 7.66 6.98 -20.24
C GLU A 198 7.56 6.01 -19.05
N PHE A 199 6.42 5.33 -18.88
CA PHE A 199 6.28 4.29 -17.86
C PHE A 199 7.14 3.06 -18.18
N VAL A 200 7.13 2.62 -19.43
CA VAL A 200 7.94 1.47 -19.87
C VAL A 200 9.44 1.78 -19.69
N ASP A 201 9.87 2.98 -20.01
CA ASP A 201 11.26 3.43 -19.85
C ASP A 201 11.65 3.58 -18.36
N ALA A 202 10.69 3.80 -17.45
CA ALA A 202 10.93 3.90 -16.02
C ALA A 202 11.06 2.52 -15.34
N LEU A 203 10.52 1.43 -15.92
CA LEU A 203 10.49 0.10 -15.30
C LEU A 203 11.87 -0.39 -14.79
N PRO A 204 12.99 -0.23 -15.53
CA PRO A 204 14.29 -0.63 -15.02
C PRO A 204 14.68 0.04 -13.70
N GLY A 205 14.22 1.29 -13.48
CA GLY A 205 14.48 2.04 -12.26
C GLY A 205 13.73 1.55 -11.02
N TYR A 206 12.67 0.76 -11.20
CA TYR A 206 11.90 0.17 -10.11
C TYR A 206 12.42 -1.19 -9.63
N LEU A 207 13.38 -1.77 -10.33
CA LEU A 207 14.03 -3.03 -10.00
C LEU A 207 15.46 -2.75 -9.52
N LEU A 208 16.02 -3.66 -8.70
CA LEU A 208 17.40 -3.52 -8.28
C LEU A 208 18.35 -3.51 -9.49
N PRO A 209 19.47 -2.77 -9.44
CA PRO A 209 20.35 -2.56 -10.59
C PRO A 209 21.24 -3.77 -10.95
N ASP A 210 21.10 -4.90 -10.23
CA ASP A 210 21.82 -6.12 -10.52
C ASP A 210 21.23 -6.87 -11.75
N ALA A 211 22.06 -7.68 -12.41
CA ALA A 211 21.69 -8.34 -13.66
C ALA A 211 20.49 -9.31 -13.50
N ALA A 212 20.34 -9.96 -12.35
CA ALA A 212 19.24 -10.90 -12.09
C ALA A 212 17.90 -10.16 -11.99
N SER A 213 17.88 -9.06 -11.24
CA SER A 213 16.69 -8.21 -11.10
C SER A 213 16.32 -7.56 -12.43
N GLN A 214 17.28 -7.04 -13.18
CA GLN A 214 17.03 -6.43 -14.49
C GLN A 214 16.51 -7.43 -15.53
N ALA A 215 16.91 -8.70 -15.45
CA ALA A 215 16.38 -9.76 -16.33
C ALA A 215 14.87 -10.02 -16.07
N ARG A 216 14.31 -9.62 -14.93
CA ARG A 216 12.89 -9.77 -14.58
C ARG A 216 11.96 -8.76 -15.25
N ILE A 217 12.50 -7.69 -15.90
CA ILE A 217 11.69 -6.67 -16.59
C ILE A 217 10.71 -7.31 -17.58
N GLY A 218 11.15 -8.34 -18.33
CA GLY A 218 10.30 -9.07 -19.26
C GLY A 218 9.11 -9.76 -18.57
N VAL A 219 9.33 -10.34 -17.40
CA VAL A 219 8.29 -10.98 -16.57
C VAL A 219 7.29 -9.96 -16.06
N VAL A 220 7.77 -8.82 -15.53
CA VAL A 220 6.93 -7.70 -15.09
C VAL A 220 6.05 -7.20 -16.21
N LEU A 221 6.63 -6.92 -17.39
CA LEU A 221 5.86 -6.47 -18.57
C LEU A 221 4.82 -7.49 -19.01
N GLN A 222 5.14 -8.80 -18.99
CA GLN A 222 4.19 -9.85 -19.33
C GLN A 222 3.02 -9.88 -18.35
N ARG A 223 3.27 -9.77 -17.04
CA ARG A 223 2.23 -9.74 -16.01
C ARG A 223 1.37 -8.48 -16.11
N LEU A 224 1.97 -7.30 -16.31
CA LEU A 224 1.24 -6.05 -16.55
C LEU A 224 0.34 -6.15 -17.79
N LYS A 225 0.80 -6.73 -18.89
CA LYS A 225 -0.04 -6.99 -20.08
C LYS A 225 -1.14 -8.02 -19.78
N GLY A 226 -0.86 -9.02 -18.95
CA GLY A 226 -1.87 -9.97 -18.48
C GLY A 226 -2.98 -9.27 -17.68
N LEU A 227 -2.63 -8.38 -16.76
CA LEU A 227 -3.57 -7.55 -16.01
C LEU A 227 -4.37 -6.59 -16.90
N ALA A 228 -3.76 -6.04 -17.93
CA ALA A 228 -4.42 -5.17 -18.91
C ALA A 228 -5.42 -5.92 -19.82
N SER A 229 -5.45 -7.25 -19.76
CA SER A 229 -6.28 -8.13 -20.59
C SER A 229 -7.25 -8.98 -19.77
N THR A 230 -7.36 -8.72 -18.45
CA THR A 230 -8.30 -9.42 -17.54
C THR A 230 -9.70 -8.89 -17.70
#